data_f0c4f1a5807835158da7336890cf5146
#
_entry.id   f0c4f1a5807835158da7336890cf5146
#
_cell.length_a   1.000
_cell.length_b   1.000
_cell.length_c   1.000
_cell.angle_alpha   90.00
_cell.angle_beta   90.00
_cell.angle_gamma   90.00
#
_symmetry.space_group_name_H-M   'P 1'
#
loop_
_entity.id
_entity.type
_entity.pdbx_description
1 polymer ?
#
loop_
_entity_poly.entity_id
_entity_poly.type
_entity_poly.pdbx_seq_one_letter_code
_entity_poly.pdbx_strand_id
1 'polypeptide(L)'
;MVALDKETVAVCLLDDDPSVLRATCRLLDSVGWKVNAFTDPTKFLEHAATHCPDVAIIDILMPDMNGLEVQARLRRVSPATRVVMLTAKDDPSVRRMAMTAGASAFFIKGVESSEFLAGVKATADSLN
;
A
#
# COMPACT_ATOMS: atom_id res chain seq x y z
N MET A 1 -28.10 -0.36 13.12
CA MET A 1 -27.53 -0.31 12.93
C MET A 1 -26.84 0.09 12.46
N VAL A 2 -26.37 0.28 12.22
CA VAL A 2 -25.73 0.80 11.88
C VAL A 2 -24.88 0.75 11.02
N ALA A 3 -24.96 1.14 10.27
CA ALA A 3 -24.15 0.96 9.22
C ALA A 3 -22.86 1.23 9.52
N LEU A 4 -22.11 0.58 9.05
CA LEU A 4 -20.89 0.71 9.34
C LEU A 4 -20.15 1.12 8.19
N ASP A 5 -20.49 2.19 7.62
CA ASP A 5 -19.74 2.72 6.56
C ASP A 5 -18.39 3.06 7.08
N LYS A 6 -17.39 2.48 6.55
CA LYS A 6 -16.06 2.77 6.94
C LYS A 6 -15.62 3.98 6.19
N GLU A 7 -15.82 5.13 6.75
CA GLU A 7 -15.41 6.35 6.08
C GLU A 7 -13.91 6.55 6.13
N THR A 8 -13.26 6.04 7.16
CA THR A 8 -11.83 6.16 7.31
C THR A 8 -11.12 4.91 6.84
N VAL A 9 -10.24 5.09 5.89
CA VAL A 9 -9.43 3.99 5.37
C VAL A 9 -8.18 3.87 6.21
N ALA A 10 -7.87 2.64 6.63
CA ALA A 10 -6.64 2.35 7.37
C ALA A 10 -5.60 1.86 6.37
N VAL A 11 -4.50 2.60 6.27
CA VAL A 11 -3.44 2.33 5.31
C VAL A 11 -2.14 2.05 6.03
N CYS A 12 -1.41 1.02 5.62
CA CYS A 12 -0.03 0.89 6.02
C CYS A 12 0.85 1.09 4.79
N LEU A 13 1.97 1.77 4.99
CA LEU A 13 2.82 2.24 3.92
C LEU A 13 4.24 1.78 4.17
N LEU A 14 4.86 1.18 3.17
CA LEU A 14 6.25 0.71 3.25
C LEU A 14 7.08 1.33 2.15
N ASP A 15 8.11 2.07 2.52
CA ASP A 15 9.06 2.66 1.59
C ASP A 15 10.34 2.93 2.37
N ASP A 16 11.49 2.61 1.81
CA ASP A 16 12.76 2.80 2.49
C ASP A 16 13.22 4.26 2.48
N ASP A 17 12.59 5.11 1.71
CA ASP A 17 12.95 6.53 1.63
C ASP A 17 12.05 7.36 2.57
N PRO A 18 12.62 7.91 3.67
CA PRO A 18 11.81 8.66 4.63
C PRO A 18 11.13 9.89 4.03
N SER A 19 11.74 10.51 3.01
CA SER A 19 11.14 11.68 2.36
C SER A 19 9.88 11.30 1.62
N VAL A 20 9.91 10.18 0.92
CA VAL A 20 8.75 9.67 0.20
C VAL A 20 7.65 9.30 1.20
N LEU A 21 8.03 8.65 2.30
CA LEU A 21 7.07 8.30 3.34
C LEU A 21 6.34 9.53 3.88
N ARG A 22 7.11 10.58 4.21
CA ARG A 22 6.50 11.79 4.76
C ARG A 22 5.54 12.44 3.78
N ALA A 23 5.94 12.53 2.51
CA ALA A 23 5.09 13.16 1.50
C ALA A 23 3.81 12.35 1.28
N THR A 24 3.94 11.04 1.21
CA THR A 24 2.79 10.18 1.00
C THR A 24 1.86 10.19 2.21
N CYS A 25 2.41 10.18 3.41
CA CYS A 25 1.62 10.30 4.64
C CYS A 25 0.81 11.59 4.66
N ARG A 26 1.44 12.72 4.32
CA ARG A 26 0.72 14.00 4.29
C ARG A 26 -0.45 13.95 3.30
N LEU A 27 -0.20 13.36 2.15
CA LEU A 27 -1.22 13.27 1.13
C LEU A 27 -2.41 12.44 1.62
N LEU A 28 -2.13 11.29 2.21
CA LEU A 28 -3.20 10.41 2.69
C LEU A 28 -3.92 11.00 3.90
N ASP A 29 -3.17 11.68 4.79
CA ASP A 29 -3.76 12.35 5.93
C ASP A 29 -4.71 13.47 5.49
N SER A 30 -4.39 14.13 4.38
CA SER A 30 -5.19 15.27 3.91
C SER A 30 -6.61 14.86 3.56
N VAL A 31 -6.86 13.60 3.29
CA VAL A 31 -8.20 13.10 3.01
C VAL A 31 -8.79 12.34 4.19
N GLY A 32 -8.16 12.42 5.37
CA GLY A 32 -8.70 11.86 6.60
C GLY A 32 -8.43 10.39 6.83
N TRP A 33 -7.55 9.78 6.07
CA TRP A 33 -7.23 8.36 6.25
C TRP A 33 -6.18 8.17 7.33
N LYS A 34 -6.23 7.02 7.98
CA LYS A 34 -5.31 6.69 9.04
C LYS A 34 -4.13 5.95 8.47
N VAL A 35 -2.91 6.48 8.65
CA VAL A 35 -1.72 5.93 8.02
C VAL A 35 -0.69 5.53 9.05
N ASN A 36 -0.14 4.33 8.90
CA ASN A 36 1.02 3.87 9.64
C ASN A 36 2.13 3.60 8.62
N ALA A 37 3.26 4.25 8.79
CA ALA A 37 4.35 4.22 7.81
C ALA A 37 5.57 3.52 8.37
N PHE A 38 6.23 2.74 7.52
CA PHE A 38 7.38 1.94 7.91
C PHE A 38 8.48 2.03 6.86
N THR A 39 9.73 2.01 7.32
CA THR A 39 10.88 1.84 6.45
C THR A 39 11.42 0.41 6.50
N ASP A 40 10.99 -0.36 7.51
CA ASP A 40 11.48 -1.72 7.74
C ASP A 40 10.39 -2.73 7.36
N PRO A 41 10.66 -3.61 6.39
CA PRO A 41 9.66 -4.60 5.96
C PRO A 41 9.18 -5.52 7.08
N THR A 42 10.06 -5.90 8.00
CA THR A 42 9.67 -6.80 9.08
C THR A 42 8.64 -6.15 10.00
N LYS A 43 8.89 -4.90 10.37
CA LYS A 43 7.95 -4.16 11.22
C LYS A 43 6.64 -3.89 10.51
N PHE A 44 6.70 -3.62 9.21
CA PHE A 44 5.51 -3.45 8.38
C PHE A 44 4.65 -4.71 8.42
N LEU A 45 5.27 -5.86 8.21
CA LEU A 45 4.54 -7.13 8.20
C LEU A 45 3.96 -7.48 9.56
N GLU A 46 4.70 -7.21 10.64
CA GLU A 46 4.21 -7.43 12.00
C GLU A 46 2.98 -6.57 12.29
N HIS A 47 3.04 -5.32 11.88
CA HIS A 47 1.90 -4.42 12.06
C HIS A 47 0.68 -4.92 11.28
N ALA A 48 0.89 -5.31 10.03
CA ALA A 48 -0.21 -5.78 9.19
C ALA A 48 -0.85 -7.05 9.74
N ALA A 49 -0.03 -7.95 10.28
CA ALA A 49 -0.54 -9.19 10.86
C ALA A 49 -1.46 -8.94 12.04
N THR A 50 -1.20 -7.88 12.80
CA THR A 50 -1.95 -7.56 14.01
C THR A 50 -3.17 -6.69 13.72
N HIS A 51 -3.01 -5.70 12.83
CA HIS A 51 -4.02 -4.66 12.62
C HIS A 51 -4.88 -4.85 11.37
N CYS A 52 -4.47 -5.71 10.46
CA CYS A 52 -5.21 -6.00 9.23
C CYS A 52 -5.70 -4.72 8.54
N PRO A 53 -4.78 -3.86 8.08
CA PRO A 53 -5.19 -2.61 7.44
C PRO A 53 -6.00 -2.87 6.17
N ASP A 54 -6.75 -1.88 5.74
CA ASP A 54 -7.56 -1.99 4.54
C ASP A 54 -6.69 -2.04 3.29
N VAL A 55 -5.65 -1.20 3.26
CA VAL A 55 -4.76 -1.08 2.10
C VAL A 55 -3.32 -1.04 2.57
N ALA A 56 -2.47 -1.73 1.86
CA ALA A 56 -1.02 -1.66 2.03
C ALA A 56 -0.44 -1.05 0.77
N ILE A 57 0.35 0.01 0.92
CA ILE A 57 1.06 0.63 -0.20
C ILE A 57 2.53 0.26 -0.05
N ILE A 58 3.07 -0.45 -1.01
CA ILE A 58 4.38 -1.07 -0.93
C ILE A 58 5.29 -0.58 -2.05
N ASP A 59 6.45 -0.06 -1.67
CA ASP A 59 7.52 0.27 -2.62
C ASP A 59 8.18 -1.03 -3.07
N ILE A 60 8.36 -1.19 -4.36
CA ILE A 60 8.98 -2.40 -4.90
C ILE A 60 10.50 -2.39 -4.75
N LEU A 61 11.13 -1.23 -5.04
CA LEU A 61 12.58 -1.17 -5.07
C LEU A 61 13.14 -0.74 -3.73
N MET A 62 13.49 -1.71 -2.92
CA MET A 62 14.12 -1.50 -1.61
C MET A 62 15.36 -2.37 -1.51
N PRO A 63 16.40 -1.91 -0.79
CA PRO A 63 17.68 -2.64 -0.76
C PRO A 63 17.64 -3.99 -0.05
N ASP A 64 16.86 -4.08 1.03
CA ASP A 64 16.92 -5.30 1.86
C ASP A 64 15.93 -6.36 1.44
N MET A 65 14.77 -5.97 0.99
CA MET A 65 13.72 -6.90 0.60
C MET A 65 12.90 -6.28 -0.51
N ASN A 66 12.78 -6.98 -1.61
CA ASN A 66 11.99 -6.53 -2.74
C ASN A 66 10.51 -6.48 -2.37
N GLY A 67 9.81 -5.45 -2.81
CA GLY A 67 8.39 -5.29 -2.52
C GLY A 67 7.52 -6.45 -2.97
N LEU A 68 7.93 -7.16 -4.03
CA LEU A 68 7.20 -8.34 -4.47
C LEU A 68 7.27 -9.45 -3.43
N GLU A 69 8.40 -9.57 -2.75
CA GLU A 69 8.55 -10.53 -1.68
C GLU A 69 7.72 -10.13 -0.47
N VAL A 70 7.69 -8.84 -0.17
CA VAL A 70 6.84 -8.32 0.91
C VAL A 70 5.38 -8.61 0.61
N GLN A 71 4.97 -8.41 -0.63
CA GLN A 71 3.59 -8.70 -1.06
C GLN A 71 3.23 -10.16 -0.80
N ALA A 72 4.15 -11.09 -1.15
CA ALA A 72 3.90 -12.50 -0.95
C ALA A 72 3.74 -12.85 0.54
N ARG A 73 4.57 -12.23 1.39
CA ARG A 73 4.48 -12.47 2.83
C ARG A 73 3.24 -11.83 3.44
N LEU A 74 2.90 -10.64 2.98
CA LEU A 74 1.71 -9.95 3.45
C LEU A 74 0.47 -10.78 3.21
N ARG A 75 0.40 -11.45 2.07
CA ARG A 75 -0.75 -12.28 1.73
C ARG A 75 -0.97 -13.41 2.74
N ARG A 76 0.11 -13.87 3.37
CA ARG A 76 0.01 -14.92 4.39
C ARG A 76 -0.44 -14.38 5.73
N VAL A 77 0.03 -13.18 6.09
CA VAL A 77 -0.23 -12.66 7.45
C VAL A 77 -1.45 -11.76 7.51
N SER A 78 -1.87 -11.20 6.38
CA SER A 78 -3.03 -10.30 6.35
C SER A 78 -3.73 -10.45 4.99
N PRO A 79 -4.36 -11.60 4.74
CA PRO A 79 -4.89 -11.90 3.41
C PRO A 79 -6.01 -10.97 2.94
N ALA A 80 -6.68 -10.30 3.86
CA ALA A 80 -7.74 -9.37 3.49
C ALA A 80 -7.24 -7.97 3.12
N THR A 81 -5.97 -7.67 3.43
CA THR A 81 -5.40 -6.37 3.09
C THR A 81 -5.17 -6.28 1.59
N ARG A 82 -5.67 -5.23 0.97
CA ARG A 82 -5.48 -5.00 -0.45
C ARG A 82 -4.18 -4.29 -0.69
N VAL A 83 -3.54 -4.57 -1.81
CA VAL A 83 -2.18 -4.10 -2.08
C VAL A 83 -2.16 -3.11 -3.24
N VAL A 84 -1.50 -1.97 -3.01
CA VAL A 84 -1.17 -1.00 -4.04
C VAL A 84 0.35 -0.97 -4.11
N MET A 85 0.90 -1.18 -5.31
CA MET A 85 2.34 -1.11 -5.49
C MET A 85 2.72 0.28 -5.98
N LEU A 86 3.86 0.76 -5.51
CA LEU A 86 4.37 2.08 -5.88
C LEU A 86 5.86 1.92 -6.14
N THR A 87 6.32 2.34 -7.30
CA THR A 87 7.71 2.14 -7.66
C THR A 87 8.26 3.32 -8.45
N ALA A 88 9.56 3.55 -8.34
CA ALA A 88 10.22 4.62 -9.08
C ALA A 88 10.44 4.26 -10.55
N LYS A 89 10.37 2.97 -10.88
CA LYS A 89 10.74 2.53 -12.21
C LYS A 89 9.59 1.78 -12.87
N ASP A 90 9.27 2.18 -14.09
CA ASP A 90 8.23 1.53 -14.87
C ASP A 90 8.83 0.32 -15.57
N ASP A 91 8.58 -0.84 -15.06
CA ASP A 91 9.06 -2.10 -15.61
C ASP A 91 7.84 -3.00 -15.85
N PRO A 92 7.48 -3.24 -17.12
CA PRO A 92 6.28 -4.04 -17.43
C PRO A 92 6.31 -5.46 -16.87
N SER A 93 7.50 -6.06 -16.76
CA SER A 93 7.62 -7.40 -16.19
C SER A 93 7.29 -7.40 -14.70
N VAL A 94 7.80 -6.42 -13.98
CA VAL A 94 7.55 -6.28 -12.55
C VAL A 94 6.08 -5.97 -12.32
N ARG A 95 5.52 -5.09 -13.12
CA ARG A 95 4.10 -4.76 -13.03
C ARG A 95 3.25 -6.02 -13.21
N ARG A 96 3.57 -6.83 -14.21
CA ARG A 96 2.82 -8.06 -14.47
C ARG A 96 2.93 -9.01 -13.28
N MET A 97 4.12 -9.16 -12.71
CA MET A 97 4.32 -10.02 -11.56
C MET A 97 3.50 -9.55 -10.36
N ALA A 98 3.50 -8.24 -10.10
CA ALA A 98 2.76 -7.68 -8.98
C ALA A 98 1.25 -7.90 -9.15
N MET A 99 0.74 -7.64 -10.35
CA MET A 99 -0.69 -7.79 -10.61
C MET A 99 -1.12 -9.24 -10.58
N THR A 100 -0.29 -10.14 -11.12
CA THR A 100 -0.57 -11.58 -11.08
C THR A 100 -0.58 -12.09 -9.65
N ALA A 101 0.26 -11.52 -8.78
CA ALA A 101 0.32 -11.91 -7.39
C ALA A 101 -0.80 -11.29 -6.55
N GLY A 102 -1.66 -10.51 -7.16
CA GLY A 102 -2.87 -10.01 -6.50
C GLY A 102 -2.89 -8.54 -6.14
N ALA A 103 -1.93 -7.72 -6.63
CA ALA A 103 -1.98 -6.29 -6.40
C ALA A 103 -3.25 -5.72 -7.03
N SER A 104 -3.90 -4.81 -6.34
CA SER A 104 -5.11 -4.15 -6.83
C SER A 104 -4.78 -2.98 -7.75
N ALA A 105 -3.63 -2.35 -7.54
CA ALA A 105 -3.21 -1.21 -8.35
C ALA A 105 -1.69 -1.10 -8.35
N PHE A 106 -1.17 -0.40 -9.34
CA PHE A 106 0.26 -0.22 -9.53
C PHE A 106 0.48 1.20 -10.03
N PHE A 107 1.31 1.96 -9.33
CA PHE A 107 1.62 3.34 -9.69
C PHE A 107 3.11 3.57 -9.80
N ILE A 108 3.50 4.48 -10.66
CA ILE A 108 4.88 4.94 -10.77
C ILE A 108 5.00 6.17 -9.89
N LYS A 109 6.05 6.28 -9.10
CA LYS A 109 6.28 7.46 -8.25
C LYS A 109 6.33 8.70 -9.13
N GLY A 110 5.70 9.77 -8.66
CA GLY A 110 5.49 10.96 -9.46
C GLY A 110 4.12 11.02 -10.10
N VAL A 111 3.30 10.01 -9.92
CA VAL A 111 1.91 10.05 -10.37
C VAL A 111 1.21 11.23 -9.74
N GLU A 112 0.26 11.82 -10.45
CA GLU A 112 -0.47 12.96 -9.93
C GLU A 112 -1.23 12.56 -8.65
N SER A 113 -1.23 13.47 -7.66
CA SER A 113 -1.80 13.17 -6.36
C SER A 113 -3.26 12.75 -6.43
N SER A 114 -4.06 13.41 -7.24
CA SER A 114 -5.48 13.09 -7.35
C SER A 114 -5.70 11.70 -7.96
N GLU A 115 -4.87 11.35 -8.91
CA GLU A 115 -4.95 10.02 -9.53
C GLU A 115 -4.55 8.93 -8.54
N PHE A 116 -3.49 9.18 -7.78
CA PHE A 116 -3.04 8.24 -6.77
C PHE A 116 -4.10 8.05 -5.69
N LEU A 117 -4.65 9.14 -5.16
CA LEU A 117 -5.68 9.07 -4.13
C LEU A 117 -6.92 8.35 -4.63
N ALA A 118 -7.33 8.60 -5.87
CA ALA A 118 -8.48 7.91 -6.45
C ALA A 118 -8.22 6.41 -6.56
N GLY A 119 -7.00 6.02 -6.93
CA GLY A 119 -6.64 4.61 -7.04
C GLY A 119 -6.63 3.91 -5.69
N VAL A 120 -6.11 4.56 -4.66
CA VAL A 120 -6.11 3.99 -3.32
C VAL A 120 -7.55 3.88 -2.80
N LYS A 121 -8.37 4.88 -3.03
CA LYS A 121 -9.76 4.83 -2.60
C LYS A 121 -10.52 3.72 -3.31
N ALA A 122 -10.33 3.58 -4.60
CA ALA A 122 -10.97 2.50 -5.37
C ALA A 122 -10.55 1.13 -4.84
N THR A 123 -9.27 0.99 -4.46
CA THR A 123 -8.76 -0.24 -3.87
C THR A 123 -9.44 -0.53 -2.53
N ALA A 124 -9.56 0.49 -1.69
CA ALA A 124 -10.19 0.35 -0.38
C ALA A 124 -11.67 0.01 -0.49
N ASP A 125 -12.35 0.59 -1.48
CA ASP A 125 -13.78 0.37 -1.68
C ASP A 125 -14.11 -0.94 -2.38
N SER A 126 -13.10 -1.58 -2.97
CA SER A 126 -13.30 -2.84 -3.68
C SER A 126 -13.56 -3.91 -2.67
N LEU A 127 -14.75 -4.41 -2.64
CA LEU A 127 -15.12 -5.32 -1.69
C LEU A 127 -15.08 -6.61 -2.15
N ASN A 128 -14.58 -7.15 -1.74
CA ASN A 128 -14.66 -8.37 -2.07
C ASN A 128 -15.07 -8.81 -2.75
#